data_8b8d46f535b8aa5db33cd87ae8163eba
#
_entry.id   8b8d46f535b8aa5db33cd87ae8163eba
#
_cell.length_a   1.000
_cell.length_b   1.000
_cell.length_c   1.000
_cell.angle_alpha   90.00
_cell.angle_beta   90.00
_cell.angle_gamma   90.00
#
_symmetry.space_group_name_H-M   'P 1'
#
loop_
_entity.id
_entity.type
_entity.pdbx_description
1 polymer ?
#
loop_
_entity_poly.entity_id
_entity_poly.type
_entity_poly.pdbx_seq_one_letter_code
_entity_poly.pdbx_strand_id
1 'polypeptide(L)'
;RVLHDLGLESALRTSAFLPEGTQFRHWRNGRVITESSLGASVAQRFGAPYYHIHRGDLLNVLLAAAQAHSNIELRTEAQVTGCTAQADGTVQVQVNNELEFAAGLIGADGIHSQVRCALWGEHQPTFTGNVAWRMLVPASKLPKDMVRPMSTVWWGPGTHFVHYYV
;
A
#
# COMPACT_ATOMS: atom_id res chain seq x y z
N ARG A 1 -6.87 -2.15 -10.50
CA ARG A 1 -6.73 -1.76 -11.91
C ARG A 1 -5.27 -1.53 -12.28
N VAL A 2 -4.53 -0.59 -11.64
CA VAL A 2 -3.10 -0.31 -11.96
C VAL A 2 -2.26 -1.60 -11.99
N LEU A 3 -2.36 -2.45 -10.98
CA LEU A 3 -1.63 -3.71 -10.93
C LEU A 3 -2.04 -4.70 -12.03
N HIS A 4 -3.31 -4.68 -12.43
CA HIS A 4 -3.80 -5.45 -13.58
C HIS A 4 -3.18 -4.93 -14.88
N ASP A 5 -3.17 -3.61 -15.09
CA ASP A 5 -2.59 -2.96 -16.28
C ASP A 5 -1.07 -3.21 -16.37
N LEU A 6 -0.41 -3.44 -15.23
CA LEU A 6 0.99 -3.88 -15.13
C LEU A 6 1.18 -5.39 -15.37
N GLY A 7 0.14 -6.15 -15.67
CA GLY A 7 0.22 -7.60 -15.92
C GLY A 7 0.38 -8.47 -14.67
N LEU A 8 0.15 -7.92 -13.47
CA LEU A 8 0.40 -8.61 -12.20
C LEU A 8 -0.79 -9.41 -11.66
N GLU A 9 -1.90 -9.47 -12.40
CA GLU A 9 -3.16 -10.07 -11.96
C GLU A 9 -3.00 -11.55 -11.53
N SER A 10 -2.25 -12.36 -12.28
CA SER A 10 -2.04 -13.77 -11.95
C SER A 10 -1.27 -13.97 -10.64
N ALA A 11 -0.24 -13.18 -10.43
CA ALA A 11 0.55 -13.20 -9.19
C ALA A 11 -0.28 -12.72 -7.98
N LEU A 12 -1.11 -11.69 -8.16
CA LEU A 12 -2.01 -11.21 -7.12
C LEU A 12 -3.04 -12.26 -6.72
N ARG A 13 -3.64 -12.97 -7.68
CA ARG A 13 -4.61 -14.03 -7.40
C ARG A 13 -4.05 -15.17 -6.55
N THR A 14 -2.76 -15.42 -6.62
CA THR A 14 -2.11 -16.46 -5.84
C THR A 14 -1.89 -16.05 -4.39
N SER A 15 -1.68 -14.76 -4.13
CA SER A 15 -1.24 -14.23 -2.82
C SER A 15 -2.28 -13.38 -2.11
N ALA A 16 -3.34 -12.96 -2.81
CA ALA A 16 -4.32 -12.04 -2.25
C ALA A 16 -5.64 -12.72 -1.91
N PHE A 17 -6.33 -12.16 -0.94
CA PHE A 17 -7.69 -12.54 -0.57
C PHE A 17 -8.71 -11.68 -1.33
N LEU A 18 -9.76 -12.31 -1.83
CA LEU A 18 -10.90 -11.65 -2.50
C LEU A 18 -12.05 -11.50 -1.51
N PRO A 19 -12.27 -10.32 -0.93
CA PRO A 19 -13.36 -10.12 0.01
C PRO A 19 -14.71 -10.12 -0.72
N GLU A 20 -15.71 -10.72 -0.10
CA GLU A 20 -17.10 -10.71 -0.60
C GLU A 20 -17.74 -9.34 -0.47
N GLY A 21 -17.31 -8.55 0.52
CA GLY A 21 -17.88 -7.24 0.78
C GLY A 21 -17.18 -6.45 1.88
N THR A 22 -17.77 -5.30 2.16
CA THR A 22 -17.43 -4.46 3.32
C THR A 22 -18.67 -4.31 4.20
N GLN A 23 -18.50 -4.46 5.50
CA GLN A 23 -19.56 -4.36 6.48
C GLN A 23 -19.18 -3.36 7.57
N PHE A 24 -20.12 -2.46 7.92
CA PHE A 24 -19.98 -1.53 9.03
C PHE A 24 -20.91 -1.96 10.17
N ARG A 25 -20.35 -2.07 11.37
CA ARG A 25 -21.05 -2.52 12.57
C ARG A 25 -20.98 -1.48 13.67
N HIS A 26 -22.05 -1.41 14.45
CA HIS A 26 -22.09 -0.61 15.65
C HIS A 26 -21.24 -1.28 16.75
N TRP A 27 -20.30 -0.56 17.33
CA TRP A 27 -19.30 -1.06 18.26
C TRP A 27 -19.86 -1.76 19.52
N ARG A 28 -20.99 -1.26 20.05
CA ARG A 28 -21.54 -1.73 21.34
C ARG A 28 -22.36 -3.02 21.21
N ASN A 29 -23.14 -3.16 20.17
CA ASN A 29 -24.12 -4.26 20.02
C ASN A 29 -23.93 -5.12 18.76
N GLY A 30 -22.92 -4.81 17.95
CA GLY A 30 -22.62 -5.56 16.74
C GLY A 30 -23.65 -5.45 15.61
N ARG A 31 -24.70 -4.61 15.77
CA ARG A 31 -25.70 -4.41 14.72
C ARG A 31 -25.06 -3.93 13.43
N VAL A 32 -25.40 -4.56 12.32
CA VAL A 32 -24.97 -4.09 10.99
C VAL A 32 -25.64 -2.75 10.70
N ILE A 33 -24.81 -1.74 10.40
CA ILE A 33 -25.25 -0.40 10.01
C ILE A 33 -25.45 -0.39 8.50
N THR A 34 -24.48 -0.89 7.75
CA THR A 34 -24.52 -1.00 6.30
C THR A 34 -23.58 -2.11 5.82
N GLU A 35 -23.89 -2.64 4.66
CA GLU A 35 -23.08 -3.66 3.99
C GLU A 35 -23.06 -3.37 2.49
N SER A 36 -21.91 -3.59 1.84
CA SER A 36 -21.72 -3.39 0.41
C SER A 36 -20.96 -4.57 -0.17
N SER A 37 -21.42 -5.11 -1.28
CA SER A 37 -20.74 -6.18 -2.00
C SER A 37 -19.49 -5.65 -2.71
N LEU A 38 -18.39 -6.41 -2.66
CA LEU A 38 -17.14 -6.17 -3.38
C LEU A 38 -16.84 -7.24 -4.44
N GLY A 39 -17.75 -8.20 -4.63
CA GLY A 39 -17.56 -9.31 -5.53
C GLY A 39 -17.61 -8.93 -7.03
N ALA A 40 -18.31 -9.74 -7.82
CA ALA A 40 -18.37 -9.61 -9.28
C ALA A 40 -18.83 -8.21 -9.78
N SER A 41 -19.72 -7.55 -9.04
CA SER A 41 -20.22 -6.23 -9.40
C SER A 41 -19.12 -5.16 -9.44
N VAL A 42 -18.15 -5.22 -8.52
CA VAL A 42 -17.00 -4.31 -8.50
C VAL A 42 -16.06 -4.59 -9.67
N ALA A 43 -15.77 -5.86 -9.92
CA ALA A 43 -14.95 -6.26 -11.06
C ALA A 43 -15.58 -5.82 -12.39
N GLN A 44 -16.89 -5.99 -12.55
CA GLN A 44 -17.62 -5.54 -13.74
C GLN A 44 -17.60 -4.02 -13.91
N ARG A 45 -17.80 -3.27 -12.80
CA ARG A 45 -17.86 -1.80 -12.83
C ARG A 45 -16.51 -1.13 -13.06
N PHE A 46 -15.43 -1.68 -12.47
CA PHE A 46 -14.10 -1.05 -12.44
C PHE A 46 -13.05 -1.78 -13.30
N GLY A 47 -13.42 -2.87 -13.95
CA GLY A 47 -12.54 -3.66 -14.82
C GLY A 47 -11.50 -4.50 -14.09
N ALA A 48 -11.55 -4.55 -12.74
CA ALA A 48 -10.65 -5.36 -11.92
C ALA A 48 -11.30 -5.68 -10.57
N PRO A 49 -11.00 -6.84 -9.96
CA PRO A 49 -11.47 -7.18 -8.64
C PRO A 49 -10.80 -6.33 -7.56
N TYR A 50 -11.43 -6.29 -6.38
CA TYR A 50 -10.86 -5.70 -5.19
C TYR A 50 -10.13 -6.77 -4.38
N TYR A 51 -8.89 -6.50 -4.01
CA TYR A 51 -8.03 -7.43 -3.28
C TYR A 51 -7.67 -6.91 -1.90
N HIS A 52 -7.62 -7.80 -0.92
CA HIS A 52 -6.82 -7.64 0.28
C HIS A 52 -5.53 -8.44 0.11
N ILE A 53 -4.40 -7.86 0.44
CA ILE A 53 -3.12 -8.55 0.38
C ILE A 53 -2.24 -8.07 1.52
N HIS A 54 -1.47 -8.99 2.08
CA HIS A 54 -0.43 -8.61 3.04
C HIS A 54 0.62 -7.74 2.34
N ARG A 55 1.06 -6.67 3.02
CA ARG A 55 2.00 -5.70 2.42
C ARG A 55 3.29 -6.36 1.92
N GLY A 56 3.83 -7.33 2.68
CA GLY A 56 5.04 -8.06 2.29
C GLY A 56 4.83 -8.84 1.00
N ASP A 57 3.68 -9.50 0.85
CA ASP A 57 3.38 -10.28 -0.36
C ASP A 57 3.17 -9.39 -1.58
N LEU A 58 2.52 -8.24 -1.41
CA LEU A 58 2.42 -7.24 -2.48
C LEU A 58 3.81 -6.73 -2.89
N LEU A 59 4.68 -6.46 -1.91
CA LEU A 59 6.04 -6.02 -2.20
C LEU A 59 6.83 -7.10 -2.95
N ASN A 60 6.69 -8.36 -2.57
CA ASN A 60 7.33 -9.48 -3.25
C ASN A 60 6.86 -9.63 -4.71
N VAL A 61 5.56 -9.46 -4.97
CA VAL A 61 5.00 -9.47 -6.33
C VAL A 61 5.60 -8.35 -7.18
N LEU A 62 5.65 -7.13 -6.63
CA LEU A 62 6.23 -5.97 -7.33
C LEU A 62 7.73 -6.12 -7.56
N LEU A 63 8.46 -6.61 -6.56
CA LEU A 63 9.89 -6.85 -6.64
C LEU A 63 10.23 -7.88 -7.71
N ALA A 64 9.53 -9.02 -7.72
CA ALA A 64 9.72 -10.06 -8.74
C ALA A 64 9.44 -9.53 -10.15
N ALA A 65 8.39 -8.73 -10.31
CA ALA A 65 8.07 -8.10 -11.59
C ALA A 65 9.17 -7.14 -12.04
N ALA A 66 9.66 -6.28 -11.16
CA ALA A 66 10.73 -5.35 -11.49
C ALA A 66 12.04 -6.09 -11.86
N GLN A 67 12.41 -7.14 -11.11
CA GLN A 67 13.59 -7.95 -11.38
C GLN A 67 13.52 -8.71 -12.71
N ALA A 68 12.32 -9.01 -13.21
CA ALA A 68 12.13 -9.64 -14.51
C ALA A 68 12.44 -8.71 -15.72
N HIS A 69 12.55 -7.40 -15.48
CA HIS A 69 12.85 -6.42 -16.52
C HIS A 69 14.34 -6.06 -16.55
N SER A 70 15.01 -6.34 -17.67
CA SER A 70 16.45 -6.03 -17.86
C SER A 70 16.80 -4.54 -17.79
N ASN A 71 15.82 -3.66 -17.97
CA ASN A 71 15.99 -2.21 -17.95
C ASN A 71 15.79 -1.61 -16.55
N ILE A 72 15.52 -2.44 -15.53
CA ILE A 72 15.31 -2.00 -14.15
C ILE A 72 16.46 -2.52 -13.31
N GLU A 73 17.23 -1.62 -12.72
CA GLU A 73 18.21 -1.93 -11.70
C GLU A 73 17.61 -1.64 -10.32
N LEU A 74 17.63 -2.62 -9.45
CA LEU A 74 17.16 -2.49 -8.07
C LEU A 74 18.37 -2.48 -7.14
N ARG A 75 18.52 -1.41 -6.39
CA ARG A 75 19.58 -1.28 -5.38
C ARG A 75 18.97 -1.12 -4.00
N THR A 76 19.30 -2.03 -3.13
CA THR A 76 19.01 -1.94 -1.68
C THR A 76 20.19 -1.27 -0.98
N GLU A 77 19.97 -0.78 0.25
CA GLU A 77 20.98 -0.05 1.04
C GLU A 77 21.53 1.19 0.32
N ALA A 78 20.78 1.72 -0.64
CA ALA A 78 21.08 2.93 -1.40
C ALA A 78 20.29 4.10 -0.84
N GLN A 79 20.88 4.84 0.09
CA GLN A 79 20.24 5.97 0.73
C GLN A 79 20.41 7.22 -0.12
N VAL A 80 19.30 7.78 -0.62
CA VAL A 80 19.29 9.08 -1.27
C VAL A 80 19.27 10.16 -0.17
N THR A 81 20.29 11.02 -0.18
CA THR A 81 20.46 12.09 0.82
C THR A 81 20.25 13.49 0.26
N GLY A 82 20.19 13.63 -1.06
CA GLY A 82 19.92 14.92 -1.71
C GLY A 82 19.74 14.78 -3.21
N CYS A 83 19.16 15.81 -3.83
CA CYS A 83 19.08 15.93 -5.28
C CYS A 83 19.11 17.39 -5.70
N THR A 84 19.62 17.68 -6.89
CA THR A 84 19.71 19.02 -7.47
C THR A 84 19.48 18.97 -8.97
N ALA A 85 18.57 19.78 -9.47
CA ALA A 85 18.40 19.95 -10.91
C ALA A 85 19.61 20.70 -11.50
N GLN A 86 20.10 20.24 -12.64
CA GLN A 86 21.24 20.80 -13.33
C GLN A 86 20.77 21.71 -14.50
N ALA A 87 21.66 22.64 -14.92
CA ALA A 87 21.35 23.56 -16.01
C ALA A 87 21.16 22.87 -17.37
N ASP A 88 21.71 21.69 -17.54
CA ASP A 88 21.59 20.86 -18.76
C ASP A 88 20.29 20.01 -18.81
N GLY A 89 19.42 20.14 -17.79
CA GLY A 89 18.18 19.41 -17.67
C GLY A 89 18.30 18.04 -17.01
N THR A 90 19.49 17.63 -16.60
CA THR A 90 19.70 16.41 -15.79
C THR A 90 19.42 16.67 -14.31
N VAL A 91 19.32 15.61 -13.53
CA VAL A 91 19.23 15.66 -12.07
C VAL A 91 20.43 14.97 -11.47
N GLN A 92 21.17 15.68 -10.64
CA GLN A 92 22.21 15.11 -9.79
C GLN A 92 21.56 14.56 -8.52
N VAL A 93 21.87 13.31 -8.20
CA VAL A 93 21.33 12.61 -7.03
C VAL A 93 22.51 12.14 -6.16
N GLN A 94 22.45 12.43 -4.89
CA GLN A 94 23.42 11.90 -3.93
C GLN A 94 22.90 10.61 -3.34
N VAL A 95 23.57 9.51 -3.66
CA VAL A 95 23.28 8.17 -3.18
C VAL A 95 24.44 7.70 -2.28
N ASN A 96 24.15 7.50 -1.00
CA ASN A 96 25.22 7.29 0.00
C ASN A 96 26.26 8.43 -0.05
N ASN A 97 27.49 8.14 -0.47
CA ASN A 97 28.56 9.12 -0.59
C ASN A 97 28.95 9.40 -2.06
N GLU A 98 28.17 8.91 -3.02
CA GLU A 98 28.44 9.03 -4.46
C GLU A 98 27.42 9.96 -5.13
N LEU A 99 27.87 10.62 -6.20
CA LEU A 99 27.02 11.46 -7.04
C LEU A 99 26.67 10.72 -8.32
N GLU A 100 25.40 10.66 -8.62
CA GLU A 100 24.86 10.06 -9.83
C GLU A 100 24.06 11.08 -10.62
N PHE A 101 23.95 10.89 -11.94
CA PHE A 101 23.20 11.76 -12.81
C PHE A 101 22.12 10.96 -13.55
N ALA A 102 20.94 11.53 -13.65
CA ALA A 102 19.79 10.93 -14.32
C ALA A 102 19.04 11.97 -15.17
N ALA A 103 18.31 11.52 -16.16
CA ALA A 103 17.43 12.36 -16.96
C ALA A 103 16.19 12.83 -16.16
N GLY A 104 15.89 12.19 -15.04
CA GLY A 104 14.79 12.57 -14.16
C GLY A 104 14.82 11.78 -12.86
N LEU A 105 14.15 12.30 -11.83
CA LEU A 105 14.03 11.67 -10.51
C LEU A 105 12.56 11.66 -10.07
N ILE A 106 12.10 10.50 -9.62
CA ILE A 106 10.77 10.35 -9.01
C ILE A 106 10.95 10.05 -7.53
N GLY A 107 10.51 10.99 -6.67
CA GLY A 107 10.50 10.80 -5.22
C GLY A 107 9.30 9.97 -4.78
N ALA A 108 9.55 8.73 -4.34
CA ALA A 108 8.55 7.84 -3.73
C ALA A 108 8.95 7.46 -2.29
N ASP A 109 9.70 8.34 -1.62
CA ASP A 109 10.43 8.14 -0.37
C ASP A 109 9.62 8.54 0.89
N GLY A 110 8.30 8.68 0.76
CA GLY A 110 7.36 8.71 1.87
C GLY A 110 7.27 10.04 2.62
N ILE A 111 6.81 9.97 3.88
CA ILE A 111 6.49 11.16 4.68
C ILE A 111 7.73 12.00 5.03
N HIS A 112 8.90 11.39 5.10
CA HIS A 112 10.19 12.05 5.35
C HIS A 112 11.01 12.24 4.07
N SER A 113 10.34 12.46 2.95
CA SER A 113 10.91 12.55 1.61
C SER A 113 12.05 13.56 1.51
N GLN A 114 13.21 13.09 1.09
CA GLN A 114 14.38 13.94 0.79
C GLN A 114 14.19 14.68 -0.53
N VAL A 115 13.55 14.05 -1.50
CA VAL A 115 13.24 14.70 -2.79
C VAL A 115 12.30 15.89 -2.58
N ARG A 116 11.28 15.74 -1.75
CA ARG A 116 10.38 16.86 -1.41
C ARG A 116 11.13 17.97 -0.69
N CYS A 117 11.99 17.64 0.28
CA CYS A 117 12.80 18.62 1.00
C CYS A 117 13.73 19.40 0.06
N ALA A 118 14.34 18.73 -0.91
CA ALA A 118 15.19 19.39 -1.90
C ALA A 118 14.42 20.34 -2.82
N LEU A 119 13.16 20.03 -3.17
CA LEU A 119 12.34 20.83 -4.08
C LEU A 119 11.62 22.01 -3.39
N TRP A 120 11.17 21.82 -2.15
CA TRP A 120 10.28 22.78 -1.46
C TRP A 120 10.76 23.17 -0.06
N GLY A 121 11.94 22.74 0.33
CA GLY A 121 12.50 23.02 1.66
C GLY A 121 12.04 22.03 2.73
N GLU A 122 12.61 22.18 3.92
CA GLU A 122 12.30 21.34 5.06
C GLU A 122 10.83 21.49 5.48
N HIS A 123 10.17 20.38 5.69
CA HIS A 123 8.83 20.31 6.23
C HIS A 123 8.72 19.15 7.22
N GLN A 124 8.40 19.49 8.46
CA GLN A 124 8.16 18.47 9.48
C GLN A 124 6.70 18.01 9.44
N PRO A 125 6.46 16.70 9.38
CA PRO A 125 5.10 16.15 9.48
C PRO A 125 4.46 16.54 10.82
N THR A 126 3.21 16.97 10.77
CA THR A 126 2.46 17.30 11.99
C THR A 126 1.77 16.06 12.52
N PHE A 127 2.00 15.72 13.78
CA PHE A 127 1.26 14.65 14.45
C PHE A 127 -0.19 15.07 14.66
N THR A 128 -1.12 14.30 14.08
CA THR A 128 -2.56 14.61 14.12
C THR A 128 -3.27 14.16 15.40
N GLY A 129 -2.56 13.50 16.32
CA GLY A 129 -3.14 12.90 17.53
C GLY A 129 -3.74 11.51 17.30
N ASN A 130 -3.78 11.02 16.06
CA ASN A 130 -4.30 9.70 15.75
C ASN A 130 -3.19 8.66 15.67
N VAL A 131 -3.45 7.48 16.21
CA VAL A 131 -2.57 6.31 16.12
C VAL A 131 -3.35 5.11 15.59
N ALA A 132 -2.67 4.23 14.84
CA ALA A 132 -3.23 2.98 14.35
C ALA A 132 -2.42 1.80 14.90
N TRP A 133 -3.07 0.99 15.73
CA TRP A 133 -2.53 -0.29 16.16
C TRP A 133 -2.82 -1.35 15.12
N ARG A 134 -1.82 -2.13 14.74
CA ARG A 134 -1.95 -3.17 13.72
C ARG A 134 -1.38 -4.48 14.24
N MET A 135 -2.10 -5.57 13.97
CA MET A 135 -1.64 -6.92 14.27
C MET A 135 -2.04 -7.89 13.16
N LEU A 136 -1.29 -8.96 13.03
CA LEU A 136 -1.64 -10.13 12.23
C LEU A 136 -1.91 -11.30 13.16
N VAL A 137 -3.01 -11.99 12.93
CA VAL A 137 -3.40 -13.17 13.70
C VAL A 137 -3.63 -14.31 12.71
N PRO A 138 -2.97 -15.47 12.87
CA PRO A 138 -3.27 -16.63 12.04
C PRO A 138 -4.75 -17.01 12.14
N ALA A 139 -5.43 -17.13 11.00
CA ALA A 139 -6.86 -17.44 10.97
C ALA A 139 -7.18 -18.76 11.69
N SER A 140 -6.25 -19.73 11.67
CA SER A 140 -6.37 -21.00 12.38
C SER A 140 -6.46 -20.89 13.92
N LYS A 141 -6.07 -19.74 14.49
CA LYS A 141 -6.16 -19.47 15.93
C LYS A 141 -7.48 -18.81 16.33
N LEU A 142 -8.32 -18.45 15.35
CA LEU A 142 -9.60 -17.83 15.62
C LEU A 142 -10.71 -18.91 15.70
N PRO A 143 -11.74 -18.68 16.54
CA PRO A 143 -12.94 -19.52 16.50
C PRO A 143 -13.53 -19.56 15.08
N LYS A 144 -14.10 -20.71 14.71
CA LYS A 144 -14.82 -20.82 13.43
C LYS A 144 -15.88 -19.72 13.32
N ASP A 145 -16.00 -19.18 12.14
CA ASP A 145 -17.01 -18.17 11.78
C ASP A 145 -16.88 -16.82 12.54
N MET A 146 -15.80 -16.62 13.30
CA MET A 146 -15.56 -15.36 13.99
C MET A 146 -15.32 -14.20 13.02
N VAL A 147 -14.59 -14.45 11.94
CA VAL A 147 -14.32 -13.48 10.88
C VAL A 147 -14.97 -13.96 9.58
N ARG A 148 -15.87 -13.15 9.06
CA ARG A 148 -16.48 -13.40 7.75
C ARG A 148 -15.49 -13.06 6.63
N PRO A 149 -15.66 -13.58 5.39
CA PRO A 149 -14.84 -13.23 4.24
C PRO A 149 -15.12 -11.81 3.72
N MET A 150 -15.15 -10.86 4.63
CA MET A 150 -15.49 -9.45 4.41
C MET A 150 -14.52 -8.55 5.16
N SER A 151 -14.35 -7.32 4.68
CA SER A 151 -13.78 -6.26 5.51
C SER A 151 -14.83 -5.76 6.49
N THR A 152 -14.60 -5.90 7.77
CA THR A 152 -15.54 -5.45 8.80
C THR A 152 -14.98 -4.28 9.59
N VAL A 153 -15.74 -3.20 9.64
CA VAL A 153 -15.43 -1.98 10.39
C VAL A 153 -16.40 -1.86 11.55
N TRP A 154 -15.90 -1.78 12.77
CA TRP A 154 -16.67 -1.52 13.98
C TRP A 154 -16.53 -0.04 14.34
N TRP A 155 -17.61 0.70 14.19
CA TRP A 155 -17.64 2.13 14.46
C TRP A 155 -18.04 2.44 15.90
N GLY A 156 -17.14 3.18 16.59
CA GLY A 156 -17.36 3.71 17.92
C GLY A 156 -17.07 5.21 18.02
N PRO A 157 -17.39 5.83 19.14
CA PRO A 157 -17.09 7.24 19.38
C PRO A 157 -15.58 7.49 19.37
N GLY A 158 -15.11 8.35 18.48
CA GLY A 158 -13.70 8.74 18.37
C GLY A 158 -12.72 7.65 17.92
N THR A 159 -13.20 6.44 17.62
CA THR A 159 -12.34 5.31 17.22
C THR A 159 -13.09 4.31 16.36
N HIS A 160 -12.35 3.45 15.69
CA HIS A 160 -12.90 2.30 14.99
C HIS A 160 -11.92 1.12 15.03
N PHE A 161 -12.47 -0.09 14.92
CA PHE A 161 -11.71 -1.31 14.78
C PHE A 161 -12.02 -1.95 13.44
N VAL A 162 -10.98 -2.40 12.73
CA VAL A 162 -11.13 -3.03 11.41
C VAL A 162 -10.45 -4.38 11.41
N HIS A 163 -11.14 -5.39 10.88
CA HIS A 163 -10.55 -6.70 10.64
C HIS A 163 -10.96 -7.25 9.27
N TYR A 164 -10.05 -7.98 8.67
CA TYR A 164 -10.22 -8.60 7.36
C TYR A 164 -9.13 -9.65 7.12
N TYR A 165 -9.36 -10.55 6.17
CA TYR A 165 -8.34 -11.50 5.73
C TYR A 165 -7.34 -10.84 4.76
N VAL A 166 -6.09 -11.28 4.84
CA VAL A 166 -4.99 -10.97 3.92
C VAL A 166 -4.25 -12.24 3.55
#